data_1f556cb83ee8e98b20d3b2c8dd39cee5
#
_entry.id   1f556cb83ee8e98b20d3b2c8dd39cee5
#
_cell.length_a   1.000
_cell.length_b   1.000
_cell.length_c   1.000
_cell.angle_alpha   90.00
_cell.angle_beta   90.00
_cell.angle_gamma   90.00
#
_symmetry.space_group_name_H-M   'P 1'
#
loop_
_entity.id
_entity.type
_entity.pdbx_description
1 polymer ?
#
loop_
_entity_poly.entity_id
_entity_poly.type
_entity_poly.pdbx_seq_one_letter_code
_entity_poly.pdbx_strand_id
1 'polypeptide(L)'
;MGGGLVIMDEKEELRSIAEERLREKTAKLKDIPEDVDTLIHELQVHQVELEMQNEELRDSRRELEKLHEKYYDLYNFAPIGYFTIDLSSKITDINTTGADLLSFTKESLEKTLFNWYVAPKYTKSFQYHLKQALGTMEKQVFELGLIRKNGIIFYAHVELLPQVDPEIQIKMAVVDITERKKLEEELKRSNQELQQFAYVASHDLQEPLRTISSFTQLLERRYKEKLDPDADEFIEYVVEAAQRMQQMILDLLEYSRVMTTGGIFKKINTSEALNTALFYLKGAIEECNVKITHDTLPTITADQNQISKVFQNLISNAIKFRKPDEPPKIHISSKKDEEKNEYVFSVADNGIGMDPQYAERIFTIFQRLHTLEEYKGTGIGLSIVRRIIERHCGHVWVESELGKGSTFYFTIPF
;
A
#
# COMPACT_ATOMS: atom_id res chain seq x y z
N MET A 1 -3.72 -62.06 16.34
CA MET A 1 -4.90 -62.89 16.18
C MET A 1 -6.02 -62.42 17.11
N GLY A 2 -6.77 -61.42 16.79
CA GLY A 2 -7.78 -60.81 17.66
C GLY A 2 -8.92 -60.07 16.94
N GLY A 3 -8.85 -59.96 15.61
CA GLY A 3 -9.84 -59.16 14.87
C GLY A 3 -11.01 -59.95 14.23
N GLY A 4 -10.98 -61.24 14.32
CA GLY A 4 -12.02 -62.10 13.67
C GLY A 4 -13.21 -62.43 14.57
N LEU A 5 -13.05 -62.41 15.89
CA LEU A 5 -14.13 -62.78 16.81
C LEU A 5 -15.16 -61.66 17.05
N VAL A 6 -14.71 -60.39 17.06
CA VAL A 6 -15.60 -59.24 17.30
C VAL A 6 -16.56 -59.00 16.14
N ILE A 7 -16.12 -59.26 14.91
CA ILE A 7 -16.96 -59.06 13.70
C ILE A 7 -18.03 -60.15 13.53
N MET A 8 -17.82 -61.33 14.08
CA MET A 8 -18.87 -62.39 14.06
C MET A 8 -19.98 -62.10 15.09
N ASP A 9 -19.66 -61.56 16.23
CA ASP A 9 -20.61 -61.21 17.30
C ASP A 9 -21.55 -60.06 16.88
N GLU A 10 -21.02 -59.00 16.27
CA GLU A 10 -21.84 -57.91 15.71
C GLU A 10 -22.79 -58.32 14.58
N LYS A 11 -22.38 -59.30 13.74
CA LYS A 11 -23.26 -59.84 12.70
C LYS A 11 -24.39 -60.68 13.25
N GLU A 12 -24.16 -61.48 14.29
CA GLU A 12 -25.17 -62.26 14.97
C GLU A 12 -26.14 -61.37 15.75
N GLU A 13 -25.64 -60.30 16.37
CA GLU A 13 -26.48 -59.34 17.07
C GLU A 13 -27.38 -58.54 16.12
N LEU A 14 -26.85 -58.06 14.98
CA LEU A 14 -27.61 -57.41 13.92
C LEU A 14 -28.65 -58.33 13.32
N ARG A 15 -28.33 -59.62 13.14
CA ARG A 15 -29.26 -60.62 12.62
C ARG A 15 -30.40 -60.89 13.62
N SER A 16 -30.10 -60.99 14.90
CA SER A 16 -31.09 -61.15 15.97
C SER A 16 -32.06 -59.96 16.03
N ILE A 17 -31.54 -58.74 15.93
CA ILE A 17 -32.37 -57.52 15.90
C ILE A 17 -33.22 -57.45 14.63
N ALA A 18 -32.69 -57.89 13.48
CA ALA A 18 -33.41 -57.90 12.23
C ALA A 18 -34.56 -58.97 12.27
N GLU A 19 -34.28 -60.14 12.85
CA GLU A 19 -35.31 -61.23 13.02
C GLU A 19 -36.41 -60.78 13.99
N GLU A 20 -36.09 -60.05 15.07
CA GLU A 20 -37.07 -59.51 16.00
C GLU A 20 -37.97 -58.47 15.34
N ARG A 21 -37.39 -57.52 14.59
CA ARG A 21 -38.16 -56.54 13.79
C ARG A 21 -39.00 -57.17 12.68
N LEU A 22 -38.52 -58.26 12.08
CA LEU A 22 -39.28 -59.04 11.09
C LEU A 22 -40.48 -59.65 11.71
N ARG A 23 -40.37 -60.29 12.91
CA ARG A 23 -41.49 -60.91 13.66
C ARG A 23 -42.52 -59.81 14.04
N GLU A 24 -42.13 -58.63 14.45
CA GLU A 24 -43.04 -57.52 14.75
C GLU A 24 -43.83 -57.04 13.49
N LYS A 25 -43.16 -56.98 12.33
CA LYS A 25 -43.78 -56.60 11.05
C LYS A 25 -44.67 -57.67 10.51
N THR A 26 -44.28 -58.97 10.58
CA THR A 26 -45.05 -60.11 10.06
C THR A 26 -46.34 -60.33 10.86
N ALA A 27 -46.36 -60.00 12.16
CA ALA A 27 -47.58 -60.06 12.98
C ALA A 27 -48.66 -59.01 12.56
N LYS A 28 -48.32 -58.04 11.69
CA LYS A 28 -49.22 -57.02 11.16
C LYS A 28 -49.67 -57.26 9.71
N LEU A 29 -49.10 -58.24 9.02
CA LEU A 29 -49.44 -58.53 7.63
C LEU A 29 -50.59 -59.59 7.57
N LYS A 30 -51.77 -59.17 7.15
CA LYS A 30 -52.98 -60.02 7.04
C LYS A 30 -53.14 -60.67 5.68
N ASP A 31 -52.38 -60.38 4.67
CA ASP A 31 -52.47 -60.92 3.32
C ASP A 31 -51.11 -61.47 2.86
N ILE A 32 -50.93 -62.78 2.90
CA ILE A 32 -49.82 -63.52 2.28
C ILE A 32 -50.28 -63.97 0.91
N PRO A 33 -49.58 -63.70 -0.19
CA PRO A 33 -49.89 -64.20 -1.53
C PRO A 33 -49.79 -65.73 -1.55
N GLU A 34 -50.77 -66.43 -2.21
CA GLU A 34 -50.79 -67.88 -2.33
C GLU A 34 -49.71 -68.47 -3.25
N ASP A 35 -48.96 -67.63 -3.98
CA ASP A 35 -47.96 -68.10 -4.95
C ASP A 35 -46.51 -67.83 -4.38
N VAL A 36 -45.83 -68.91 -4.02
CA VAL A 36 -44.48 -68.95 -3.45
C VAL A 36 -43.45 -68.40 -4.41
N ASP A 37 -43.63 -68.60 -5.73
CA ASP A 37 -42.67 -68.05 -6.73
C ASP A 37 -42.71 -66.53 -6.83
N THR A 38 -43.87 -65.91 -6.69
CA THR A 38 -44.01 -64.42 -6.62
C THR A 38 -43.39 -63.89 -5.37
N LEU A 39 -43.50 -64.53 -4.24
CA LEU A 39 -42.87 -64.09 -2.97
C LEU A 39 -41.33 -64.14 -3.02
N ILE A 40 -40.82 -65.25 -3.65
CA ILE A 40 -39.37 -65.38 -3.85
C ILE A 40 -38.81 -64.23 -4.77
N HIS A 41 -39.58 -63.96 -5.84
CA HIS A 41 -39.19 -62.86 -6.76
C HIS A 41 -39.19 -61.48 -6.06
N GLU A 42 -40.25 -61.18 -5.28
CA GLU A 42 -40.31 -59.94 -4.49
C GLU A 42 -39.17 -59.85 -3.46
N LEU A 43 -38.81 -60.92 -2.77
CA LEU A 43 -37.67 -60.96 -1.86
C LEU A 43 -36.36 -60.77 -2.57
N GLN A 44 -36.14 -61.31 -3.76
CA GLN A 44 -34.95 -61.11 -4.56
C GLN A 44 -34.85 -59.68 -5.04
N VAL A 45 -35.95 -59.06 -5.48
CA VAL A 45 -35.98 -57.64 -5.88
C VAL A 45 -35.62 -56.72 -4.69
N HIS A 46 -36.27 -56.96 -3.52
CA HIS A 46 -35.96 -56.23 -2.32
C HIS A 46 -34.51 -56.40 -1.82
N GLN A 47 -33.96 -57.61 -1.98
CA GLN A 47 -32.56 -57.87 -1.65
C GLN A 47 -31.63 -57.04 -2.54
N VAL A 48 -31.88 -57.03 -3.87
CA VAL A 48 -31.07 -56.19 -4.81
C VAL A 48 -31.25 -54.71 -4.53
N GLU A 49 -32.48 -54.26 -4.24
CA GLU A 49 -32.72 -52.84 -3.85
C GLU A 49 -31.95 -52.48 -2.59
N LEU A 50 -31.93 -53.33 -1.56
CA LEU A 50 -31.15 -53.08 -0.34
C LEU A 50 -29.64 -53.13 -0.57
N GLU A 51 -29.15 -54.00 -1.45
CA GLU A 51 -27.74 -54.03 -1.85
C GLU A 51 -27.37 -52.76 -2.58
N MET A 52 -28.16 -52.27 -3.52
CA MET A 52 -27.96 -51.02 -4.22
C MET A 52 -27.99 -49.81 -3.26
N GLN A 53 -28.97 -49.73 -2.35
CA GLN A 53 -29.05 -48.70 -1.33
C GLN A 53 -27.82 -48.68 -0.39
N ASN A 54 -27.35 -49.89 0.00
CA ASN A 54 -26.14 -50.00 0.82
C ASN A 54 -24.88 -49.55 0.09
N GLU A 55 -24.77 -49.81 -1.21
CA GLU A 55 -23.65 -49.37 -2.04
C GLU A 55 -23.67 -47.85 -2.20
N GLU A 56 -24.82 -47.27 -2.51
CA GLU A 56 -25.02 -45.82 -2.60
C GLU A 56 -24.70 -45.09 -1.26
N LEU A 57 -25.15 -45.67 -0.15
CA LEU A 57 -24.89 -45.16 1.19
C LEU A 57 -23.37 -45.19 1.55
N ARG A 58 -22.68 -46.26 1.14
CA ARG A 58 -21.24 -46.41 1.32
C ARG A 58 -20.47 -45.42 0.48
N ASP A 59 -20.86 -45.19 -0.75
CA ASP A 59 -20.20 -44.23 -1.63
C ASP A 59 -20.44 -42.79 -1.16
N SER A 60 -21.66 -42.46 -0.77
CA SER A 60 -21.98 -41.14 -0.16
C SER A 60 -21.19 -40.91 1.13
N ARG A 61 -21.05 -41.91 1.98
CA ARG A 61 -20.22 -41.82 3.19
C ARG A 61 -18.76 -41.59 2.88
N ARG A 62 -18.20 -42.31 1.90
CA ARG A 62 -16.79 -42.10 1.47
C ARG A 62 -16.56 -40.70 0.91
N GLU A 63 -17.51 -40.18 0.16
CA GLU A 63 -17.45 -38.83 -0.38
C GLU A 63 -17.50 -37.79 0.74
N LEU A 64 -18.39 -38.00 1.73
CA LEU A 64 -18.47 -37.13 2.92
C LEU A 64 -17.17 -37.15 3.75
N GLU A 65 -16.58 -38.33 3.95
CA GLU A 65 -15.31 -38.50 4.67
C GLU A 65 -14.18 -37.74 3.95
N LYS A 66 -14.05 -37.87 2.63
CA LYS A 66 -13.07 -37.12 1.82
C LYS A 66 -13.29 -35.62 1.88
N LEU A 67 -14.53 -35.17 1.83
CA LEU A 67 -14.86 -33.76 1.94
C LEU A 67 -14.55 -33.21 3.32
N HIS A 68 -14.81 -34.00 4.36
CA HIS A 68 -14.48 -33.65 5.75
C HIS A 68 -12.97 -33.52 5.98
N GLU A 69 -12.18 -34.49 5.49
CA GLU A 69 -10.68 -34.39 5.55
C GLU A 69 -10.17 -33.13 4.84
N LYS A 70 -10.66 -32.89 3.61
CA LYS A 70 -10.27 -31.71 2.85
C LYS A 70 -10.63 -30.41 3.56
N TYR A 71 -11.82 -30.34 4.15
CA TYR A 71 -12.24 -29.17 4.92
C TYR A 71 -11.38 -29.00 6.19
N TYR A 72 -11.12 -30.10 6.90
CA TYR A 72 -10.28 -30.11 8.09
C TYR A 72 -8.88 -29.58 7.80
N ASP A 73 -8.26 -30.03 6.71
CA ASP A 73 -6.93 -29.58 6.30
C ASP A 73 -6.93 -28.11 5.90
N LEU A 74 -7.89 -27.67 5.08
CA LEU A 74 -8.00 -26.26 4.67
C LEU A 74 -8.26 -25.32 5.84
N TYR A 75 -8.99 -25.74 6.84
CA TYR A 75 -9.30 -24.94 8.02
C TYR A 75 -8.13 -24.90 9.01
N ASN A 76 -7.57 -26.06 9.35
CA ASN A 76 -6.55 -26.15 10.40
C ASN A 76 -5.14 -25.74 9.97
N PHE A 77 -4.78 -25.94 8.70
CA PHE A 77 -3.46 -25.59 8.15
C PHE A 77 -3.48 -24.31 7.29
N ALA A 78 -4.58 -23.55 7.29
CA ALA A 78 -4.58 -22.22 6.70
C ALA A 78 -3.52 -21.33 7.36
N PRO A 79 -2.80 -20.47 6.61
CA PRO A 79 -1.81 -19.55 7.18
C PRO A 79 -2.44 -18.37 7.96
N ILE A 80 -3.68 -18.52 8.37
CA ILE A 80 -4.52 -17.54 9.03
C ILE A 80 -5.14 -18.16 10.27
N GLY A 81 -5.09 -17.48 11.40
CA GLY A 81 -5.80 -17.90 12.62
C GLY A 81 -7.29 -17.60 12.47
N TYR A 82 -8.11 -18.64 12.42
CA TYR A 82 -9.56 -18.50 12.45
C TYR A 82 -10.09 -18.70 13.86
N PHE A 83 -10.95 -17.77 14.29
CA PHE A 83 -11.64 -17.81 15.56
C PHE A 83 -13.13 -17.61 15.33
N THR A 84 -13.96 -18.33 16.04
CA THR A 84 -15.39 -18.05 16.16
C THR A 84 -15.67 -17.65 17.59
N ILE A 85 -16.33 -16.51 17.80
CA ILE A 85 -16.71 -16.04 19.12
C ILE A 85 -18.22 -15.80 19.21
N ASP A 86 -18.76 -15.93 20.40
CA ASP A 86 -20.15 -15.56 20.68
C ASP A 86 -20.32 -14.06 20.99
N LEU A 87 -21.54 -13.63 21.25
CA LEU A 87 -21.86 -12.24 21.61
C LEU A 87 -21.15 -11.73 22.89
N SER A 88 -20.71 -12.64 23.75
CA SER A 88 -19.94 -12.31 24.98
C SER A 88 -18.43 -12.25 24.72
N SER A 89 -17.99 -12.43 23.49
CA SER A 89 -16.57 -12.55 23.07
C SER A 89 -15.92 -13.85 23.53
N LYS A 90 -16.68 -14.89 23.86
CA LYS A 90 -16.17 -16.19 24.26
C LYS A 90 -15.84 -16.99 23.00
N ILE A 91 -14.66 -17.61 22.96
CA ILE A 91 -14.20 -18.44 21.85
C ILE A 91 -15.02 -19.75 21.83
N THR A 92 -15.75 -19.99 20.74
CA THR A 92 -16.55 -21.20 20.52
C THR A 92 -15.87 -22.18 19.59
N ASP A 93 -15.04 -21.69 18.66
CA ASP A 93 -14.19 -22.52 17.81
C ASP A 93 -12.92 -21.78 17.40
N ILE A 94 -11.87 -22.54 17.10
CA ILE A 94 -10.56 -22.01 16.68
C ILE A 94 -9.83 -23.06 15.85
N ASN A 95 -9.12 -22.66 14.81
CA ASN A 95 -8.25 -23.55 14.06
C ASN A 95 -6.85 -23.67 14.74
N THR A 96 -6.07 -24.64 14.28
CA THR A 96 -4.72 -24.91 14.85
C THR A 96 -3.82 -23.67 14.73
N THR A 97 -3.80 -22.99 13.58
CA THR A 97 -3.00 -21.78 13.38
C THR A 97 -3.38 -20.65 14.36
N GLY A 98 -4.68 -20.48 14.65
CA GLY A 98 -5.13 -19.48 15.64
C GLY A 98 -4.65 -19.81 17.06
N ALA A 99 -4.65 -21.08 17.42
CA ALA A 99 -4.13 -21.52 18.72
C ALA A 99 -2.61 -21.32 18.81
N ASP A 100 -1.87 -21.64 17.75
CA ASP A 100 -0.42 -21.44 17.66
C ASP A 100 -0.03 -19.96 17.71
N LEU A 101 -0.78 -19.07 17.05
CA LEU A 101 -0.59 -17.63 17.12
C LEU A 101 -0.60 -17.11 18.56
N LEU A 102 -1.48 -17.62 19.40
CA LEU A 102 -1.54 -17.27 20.82
C LEU A 102 -0.60 -18.11 21.69
N SER A 103 0.04 -19.14 21.15
CA SER A 103 0.90 -20.11 21.83
C SER A 103 0.17 -20.92 22.94
N PHE A 104 -1.07 -21.29 22.65
CA PHE A 104 -1.92 -22.13 23.47
C PHE A 104 -2.37 -23.38 22.70
N THR A 105 -2.91 -24.37 23.41
CA THR A 105 -3.62 -25.47 22.76
C THR A 105 -5.08 -25.10 22.52
N LYS A 106 -5.71 -25.69 21.50
CA LYS A 106 -7.11 -25.44 21.14
C LYS A 106 -8.05 -25.62 22.34
N GLU A 107 -7.86 -26.70 23.09
CA GLU A 107 -8.69 -27.06 24.24
C GLU A 107 -8.60 -26.04 25.38
N SER A 108 -7.44 -25.39 25.52
CA SER A 108 -7.23 -24.37 26.56
C SER A 108 -7.83 -23.01 26.21
N LEU A 109 -8.04 -22.75 24.92
CA LEU A 109 -8.62 -21.50 24.41
C LEU A 109 -10.14 -21.56 24.30
N GLU A 110 -10.69 -22.73 24.03
CA GLU A 110 -12.14 -22.94 23.98
C GLU A 110 -12.79 -22.49 25.28
N LYS A 111 -13.90 -21.78 25.17
CA LYS A 111 -14.67 -21.20 26.29
C LYS A 111 -13.98 -20.06 27.06
N THR A 112 -12.79 -19.61 26.66
CA THR A 112 -12.18 -18.39 27.20
C THR A 112 -12.66 -17.12 26.48
N LEU A 113 -12.46 -15.96 27.06
CA LEU A 113 -12.83 -14.69 26.43
C LEU A 113 -11.68 -14.19 25.55
N PHE A 114 -11.95 -13.94 24.29
CA PHE A 114 -10.94 -13.39 23.35
C PHE A 114 -10.34 -12.07 23.85
N ASN A 115 -11.12 -11.26 24.55
CA ASN A 115 -10.65 -10.02 25.19
C ASN A 115 -9.42 -10.20 26.12
N TRP A 116 -9.20 -11.38 26.68
CA TRP A 116 -8.04 -11.64 27.55
C TRP A 116 -6.72 -11.66 26.78
N TYR A 117 -6.79 -11.94 25.50
CA TYR A 117 -5.63 -11.99 24.60
C TYR A 117 -5.39 -10.66 23.89
N VAL A 118 -6.27 -9.67 24.04
CA VAL A 118 -6.09 -8.32 23.49
C VAL A 118 -5.25 -7.49 24.46
N ALA A 119 -4.16 -6.88 23.94
CA ALA A 119 -3.31 -6.04 24.77
C ALA A 119 -4.09 -4.81 25.30
N PRO A 120 -3.86 -4.39 26.57
CA PRO A 120 -4.67 -3.37 27.26
C PRO A 120 -4.88 -2.07 26.48
N LYS A 121 -3.86 -1.65 25.74
CA LYS A 121 -3.91 -0.46 24.87
C LYS A 121 -4.98 -0.58 23.78
N TYR A 122 -5.31 -1.77 23.33
CA TYR A 122 -6.20 -2.03 22.19
C TYR A 122 -7.60 -2.52 22.59
N THR A 123 -7.85 -2.78 23.88
CA THR A 123 -9.15 -3.31 24.34
C THR A 123 -10.33 -2.44 23.94
N LYS A 124 -10.21 -1.11 24.06
CA LYS A 124 -11.27 -0.18 23.67
C LYS A 124 -11.52 -0.20 22.16
N SER A 125 -10.47 -0.28 21.36
CA SER A 125 -10.56 -0.37 19.90
C SER A 125 -11.25 -1.67 19.47
N PHE A 126 -10.87 -2.80 20.05
CA PHE A 126 -11.51 -4.08 19.78
C PHE A 126 -13.00 -4.05 20.10
N GLN A 127 -13.38 -3.55 21.28
CA GLN A 127 -14.80 -3.42 21.68
C GLN A 127 -15.60 -2.49 20.77
N TYR A 128 -14.97 -1.42 20.28
CA TYR A 128 -15.60 -0.50 19.32
C TYR A 128 -15.93 -1.21 18.01
N HIS A 129 -14.93 -1.90 17.40
CA HIS A 129 -15.14 -2.61 16.14
C HIS A 129 -16.11 -3.79 16.28
N LEU A 130 -16.07 -4.50 17.39
CA LEU A 130 -17.03 -5.55 17.70
C LEU A 130 -18.47 -5.01 17.76
N LYS A 131 -18.64 -3.88 18.42
CA LYS A 131 -19.95 -3.21 18.53
C LYS A 131 -20.46 -2.69 17.19
N GLN A 132 -19.56 -2.14 16.38
CA GLN A 132 -19.88 -1.72 15.01
C GLN A 132 -20.30 -2.90 14.14
N ALA A 133 -19.50 -3.98 14.13
CA ALA A 133 -19.81 -5.18 13.37
C ALA A 133 -21.22 -5.72 13.71
N LEU A 134 -21.54 -5.83 15.00
CA LEU A 134 -22.84 -6.30 15.46
C LEU A 134 -24.00 -5.34 15.13
N GLY A 135 -23.73 -4.02 15.11
CA GLY A 135 -24.74 -3.01 14.82
C GLY A 135 -25.07 -2.88 13.34
N THR A 136 -24.08 -3.05 12.46
CA THR A 136 -24.24 -2.92 11.00
C THR A 136 -24.38 -4.26 10.29
N MET A 137 -24.02 -5.37 10.93
CA MET A 137 -23.85 -6.71 10.33
C MET A 137 -22.87 -6.72 9.15
N GLU A 138 -21.91 -5.80 9.15
CA GLU A 138 -20.90 -5.65 8.12
C GLU A 138 -19.52 -6.06 8.63
N LYS A 139 -18.65 -6.46 7.70
CA LYS A 139 -17.25 -6.77 7.96
C LYS A 139 -16.52 -5.56 8.54
N GLN A 140 -15.76 -5.78 9.61
CA GLN A 140 -14.84 -4.80 10.17
C GLN A 140 -13.40 -5.27 10.00
N VAL A 141 -12.50 -4.34 9.65
CA VAL A 141 -11.07 -4.62 9.45
C VAL A 141 -10.27 -3.61 10.25
N PHE A 142 -9.35 -4.10 11.08
CA PHE A 142 -8.49 -3.25 11.93
C PHE A 142 -7.23 -3.98 12.38
N GLU A 143 -6.30 -3.22 12.93
CA GLU A 143 -5.06 -3.77 13.50
C GLU A 143 -5.05 -3.59 15.02
N LEU A 144 -4.55 -4.59 15.74
CA LEU A 144 -4.40 -4.53 17.20
C LEU A 144 -3.21 -5.37 17.70
N GLY A 145 -2.85 -5.18 18.97
CA GLY A 145 -1.86 -6.03 19.63
C GLY A 145 -2.54 -7.17 20.38
N LEU A 146 -2.09 -8.40 20.12
CA LEU A 146 -2.48 -9.60 20.85
C LEU A 146 -1.34 -10.10 21.75
N ILE A 147 -1.68 -10.77 22.83
CA ILE A 147 -0.73 -11.26 23.83
C ILE A 147 -0.65 -12.78 23.73
N ARG A 148 0.57 -13.31 23.52
CA ARG A 148 0.87 -14.74 23.56
C ARG A 148 0.93 -15.23 25.02
N LYS A 149 0.88 -16.54 25.24
CA LYS A 149 1.01 -17.19 26.56
C LYS A 149 2.23 -16.73 27.37
N ASN A 150 3.33 -16.42 26.70
CA ASN A 150 4.57 -15.95 27.33
C ASN A 150 4.58 -14.43 27.64
N GLY A 151 3.45 -13.74 27.45
CA GLY A 151 3.32 -12.30 27.67
C GLY A 151 3.84 -11.41 26.52
N ILE A 152 4.39 -11.99 25.46
CA ILE A 152 4.87 -11.23 24.29
C ILE A 152 3.69 -10.71 23.49
N ILE A 153 3.72 -9.41 23.20
CA ILE A 153 2.71 -8.77 22.33
C ILE A 153 3.17 -8.89 20.87
N PHE A 154 2.26 -9.32 20.01
CA PHE A 154 2.43 -9.31 18.57
C PHE A 154 1.33 -8.47 17.90
N TYR A 155 1.62 -7.88 16.76
CA TYR A 155 0.65 -7.10 15.99
C TYR A 155 -0.15 -8.02 15.09
N ALA A 156 -1.46 -7.90 15.16
CA ALA A 156 -2.40 -8.68 14.37
C ALA A 156 -3.26 -7.80 13.48
N HIS A 157 -3.43 -8.19 12.24
CA HIS A 157 -4.48 -7.73 11.36
C HIS A 157 -5.70 -8.61 11.59
N VAL A 158 -6.82 -8.00 11.92
CA VAL A 158 -8.05 -8.70 12.30
C VAL A 158 -9.20 -8.29 11.41
N GLU A 159 -9.89 -9.28 10.88
CA GLU A 159 -11.16 -9.14 10.17
C GLU A 159 -12.25 -9.79 11.00
N LEU A 160 -13.34 -9.05 11.27
CA LEU A 160 -14.54 -9.52 11.96
C LEU A 160 -15.70 -9.60 10.99
N LEU A 161 -16.41 -10.71 10.97
CA LEU A 161 -17.62 -10.90 10.17
C LEU A 161 -18.73 -11.54 11.03
N PRO A 162 -19.77 -10.81 11.41
CA PRO A 162 -20.94 -11.38 12.05
C PRO A 162 -21.70 -12.30 11.09
N GLN A 163 -22.16 -13.45 11.58
CA GLN A 163 -22.97 -14.41 10.83
C GLN A 163 -24.09 -14.92 11.72
N VAL A 164 -25.27 -15.12 11.15
CA VAL A 164 -26.44 -15.74 11.82
C VAL A 164 -26.56 -17.18 11.36
N ASP A 165 -26.22 -18.16 12.27
CA ASP A 165 -26.33 -19.58 11.96
C ASP A 165 -26.18 -20.46 13.22
N PRO A 166 -27.20 -21.02 13.80
CA PRO A 166 -28.55 -20.50 14.01
C PRO A 166 -28.59 -19.29 14.96
N GLU A 167 -27.55 -19.10 15.75
CA GLU A 167 -27.33 -17.96 16.62
C GLU A 167 -26.33 -16.99 15.98
N ILE A 168 -26.31 -15.73 16.47
CA ILE A 168 -25.31 -14.76 16.00
C ILE A 168 -23.93 -15.18 16.52
N GLN A 169 -23.06 -15.50 15.58
CA GLN A 169 -21.65 -15.79 15.82
C GLN A 169 -20.80 -14.76 15.07
N ILE A 170 -19.60 -14.53 15.56
CA ILE A 170 -18.65 -13.62 14.92
C ILE A 170 -17.44 -14.45 14.48
N LYS A 171 -17.28 -14.58 13.18
CA LYS A 171 -16.08 -15.19 12.59
C LYS A 171 -14.98 -14.17 12.49
N MET A 172 -13.79 -14.53 12.92
CA MET A 172 -12.60 -13.67 12.88
C MET A 172 -11.48 -14.35 12.12
N ALA A 173 -10.82 -13.59 11.25
CA ALA A 173 -9.55 -13.96 10.65
C ALA A 173 -8.45 -13.08 11.27
N VAL A 174 -7.38 -13.71 11.75
CA VAL A 174 -6.26 -13.07 12.46
C VAL A 174 -4.96 -13.43 11.77
N VAL A 175 -4.22 -12.42 11.31
CA VAL A 175 -2.91 -12.57 10.65
C VAL A 175 -1.85 -11.84 11.47
N ASP A 176 -0.74 -12.51 11.79
CA ASP A 176 0.41 -11.85 12.43
C ASP A 176 1.11 -10.93 11.42
N ILE A 177 1.13 -9.65 11.71
CA ILE A 177 1.78 -8.60 10.90
C ILE A 177 2.99 -7.99 11.62
N THR A 178 3.52 -8.65 12.63
CA THR A 178 4.61 -8.11 13.48
C THR A 178 5.88 -7.86 12.67
N GLU A 179 6.25 -8.80 11.80
CA GLU A 179 7.42 -8.65 10.93
C GLU A 179 7.24 -7.48 9.96
N ARG A 180 6.08 -7.38 9.32
CA ARG A 180 5.74 -6.24 8.44
C ARG A 180 5.87 -4.91 9.19
N LYS A 181 5.29 -4.81 10.40
CA LYS A 181 5.38 -3.58 11.23
C LYS A 181 6.80 -3.22 11.62
N LYS A 182 7.64 -4.21 11.96
CA LYS A 182 9.05 -3.98 12.27
C LYS A 182 9.80 -3.44 11.06
N LEU A 183 9.63 -4.05 9.90
CA LEU A 183 10.26 -3.58 8.67
C LEU A 183 9.80 -2.17 8.27
N GLU A 184 8.51 -1.87 8.40
CA GLU A 184 7.97 -0.52 8.17
C GLU A 184 8.61 0.51 9.12
N GLU A 185 8.79 0.17 10.39
CA GLU A 185 9.37 1.06 11.40
C GLU A 185 10.88 1.24 11.21
N GLU A 186 11.60 0.17 10.88
CA GLU A 186 13.02 0.22 10.51
C GLU A 186 13.26 1.07 9.25
N LEU A 187 12.45 0.89 8.21
CA LEU A 187 12.51 1.69 6.99
C LEU A 187 12.24 3.18 7.29
N LYS A 188 11.24 3.47 8.10
CA LYS A 188 10.91 4.83 8.54
C LYS A 188 12.07 5.45 9.31
N ARG A 189 12.65 4.71 10.25
CA ARG A 189 13.80 5.16 11.04
C ARG A 189 15.02 5.41 10.16
N SER A 190 15.38 4.47 9.30
CA SER A 190 16.51 4.63 8.37
C SER A 190 16.33 5.84 7.44
N ASN A 191 15.11 6.06 6.96
CA ASN A 191 14.80 7.23 6.14
C ASN A 191 14.97 8.54 6.93
N GLN A 192 14.54 8.58 8.20
CA GLN A 192 14.74 9.73 9.09
C GLN A 192 16.22 9.99 9.38
N GLU A 193 17.01 8.95 9.66
CA GLU A 193 18.45 9.05 9.90
C GLU A 193 19.18 9.56 8.65
N LEU A 194 18.83 9.07 7.46
CA LEU A 194 19.38 9.54 6.19
C LEU A 194 19.06 11.02 5.92
N GLN A 195 17.84 11.45 6.23
CA GLN A 195 17.42 12.85 6.08
C GLN A 195 18.18 13.76 7.05
N GLN A 196 18.34 13.34 8.30
CA GLN A 196 19.11 14.08 9.30
C GLN A 196 20.59 14.19 8.90
N PHE A 197 21.18 13.10 8.41
CA PHE A 197 22.54 13.10 7.90
C PHE A 197 22.71 14.09 6.74
N ALA A 198 21.81 14.05 5.75
CA ALA A 198 21.83 14.98 4.63
C ALA A 198 21.74 16.45 5.09
N TYR A 199 20.92 16.73 6.10
CA TYR A 199 20.79 18.07 6.68
C TYR A 199 22.09 18.54 7.37
N VAL A 200 22.64 17.73 8.28
CA VAL A 200 23.87 18.07 9.03
C VAL A 200 25.05 18.21 8.07
N ALA A 201 25.25 17.23 7.19
CA ALA A 201 26.34 17.29 6.22
C ALA A 201 26.25 18.52 5.30
N SER A 202 25.05 18.89 4.87
CA SER A 202 24.86 20.09 4.06
C SER A 202 25.16 21.37 4.81
N HIS A 203 24.78 21.48 6.09
CA HIS A 203 25.11 22.64 6.93
C HIS A 203 26.63 22.78 7.10
N ASP A 204 27.30 21.68 7.42
CA ASP A 204 28.74 21.67 7.66
C ASP A 204 29.58 21.92 6.39
N LEU A 205 29.02 21.64 5.22
CA LEU A 205 29.60 21.98 3.92
C LEU A 205 29.36 23.45 3.52
N GLN A 206 28.27 24.05 3.98
CA GLN A 206 27.96 25.46 3.64
C GLN A 206 28.97 26.45 4.23
N GLU A 207 29.44 26.21 5.44
CA GLU A 207 30.31 27.15 6.14
C GLU A 207 31.71 27.32 5.46
N PRO A 208 32.46 26.23 5.19
CA PRO A 208 33.72 26.34 4.47
C PRO A 208 33.53 26.85 3.04
N LEU A 209 32.46 26.47 2.38
CA LEU A 209 32.18 26.90 1.02
C LEU A 209 31.83 28.39 0.95
N ARG A 210 31.12 28.93 1.94
CA ARG A 210 30.87 30.38 2.06
C ARG A 210 32.17 31.14 2.18
N THR A 211 33.13 30.61 2.93
CA THR A 211 34.46 31.20 3.07
C THR A 211 35.22 31.21 1.73
N ILE A 212 35.26 30.07 1.05
CA ILE A 212 35.88 29.94 -0.28
C ILE A 212 35.23 30.92 -1.27
N SER A 213 33.91 30.93 -1.37
CA SER A 213 33.16 31.81 -2.27
C SER A 213 33.44 33.30 -1.98
N SER A 214 33.50 33.69 -0.69
CA SER A 214 33.77 35.09 -0.30
C SER A 214 35.16 35.51 -0.70
N PHE A 215 36.18 34.69 -0.44
CA PHE A 215 37.56 35.04 -0.79
C PHE A 215 37.82 35.00 -2.29
N THR A 216 37.25 34.08 -3.03
CA THR A 216 37.37 34.05 -4.49
C THR A 216 36.69 35.25 -5.16
N GLN A 217 35.52 35.69 -4.67
CA GLN A 217 34.85 36.91 -5.13
C GLN A 217 35.68 38.17 -4.80
N LEU A 218 36.35 38.19 -3.65
CA LEU A 218 37.28 39.27 -3.31
C LEU A 218 38.49 39.29 -4.23
N LEU A 219 39.06 38.14 -4.58
CA LEU A 219 40.14 38.00 -5.56
C LEU A 219 39.68 38.51 -6.94
N GLU A 220 38.52 38.09 -7.42
CA GLU A 220 37.94 38.58 -8.67
C GLU A 220 37.82 40.11 -8.67
N ARG A 221 37.13 40.70 -7.66
CA ARG A 221 36.92 42.16 -7.57
C ARG A 221 38.21 42.97 -7.47
N ARG A 222 39.26 42.40 -6.81
CA ARG A 222 40.50 43.15 -6.53
C ARG A 222 41.53 43.02 -7.63
N TYR A 223 41.57 41.88 -8.33
CA TYR A 223 42.65 41.55 -9.24
C TYR A 223 42.19 41.32 -10.70
N LYS A 224 40.89 41.32 -11.01
CA LYS A 224 40.37 41.24 -12.37
C LYS A 224 41.01 42.33 -13.24
N GLU A 225 41.53 41.94 -14.39
CA GLU A 225 42.29 42.81 -15.34
C GLU A 225 43.61 43.38 -14.80
N LYS A 226 44.09 42.89 -13.64
CA LYS A 226 45.38 43.33 -13.06
C LYS A 226 46.44 42.23 -13.09
N LEU A 227 46.06 41.03 -13.38
CA LEU A 227 46.90 39.86 -13.57
C LEU A 227 46.92 39.49 -15.05
N ASP A 228 47.54 38.35 -15.37
CA ASP A 228 47.49 37.82 -16.72
C ASP A 228 46.11 37.25 -17.07
N PRO A 229 45.76 37.09 -18.37
CA PRO A 229 44.49 36.58 -18.80
C PRO A 229 44.15 35.20 -18.23
N ASP A 230 45.15 34.33 -18.05
CA ASP A 230 45.01 32.99 -17.52
C ASP A 230 44.55 33.04 -16.04
N ALA A 231 45.06 34.00 -15.27
CA ALA A 231 44.65 34.22 -13.88
C ALA A 231 43.18 34.67 -13.77
N ASP A 232 42.73 35.55 -14.66
CA ASP A 232 41.34 36.00 -14.71
C ASP A 232 40.41 34.82 -15.06
N GLU A 233 40.77 33.97 -16.00
CA GLU A 233 40.04 32.74 -16.35
C GLU A 233 39.99 31.76 -15.18
N PHE A 234 41.10 31.51 -14.50
CA PHE A 234 41.12 30.59 -13.33
C PHE A 234 40.29 31.12 -12.17
N ILE A 235 40.28 32.41 -11.91
CA ILE A 235 39.45 33.02 -10.88
C ILE A 235 37.98 32.85 -11.23
N GLU A 236 37.59 33.07 -12.48
CA GLU A 236 36.21 32.89 -12.92
C GLU A 236 35.75 31.43 -12.75
N TYR A 237 36.55 30.44 -13.15
CA TYR A 237 36.24 29.04 -12.93
C TYR A 237 36.04 28.66 -11.45
N VAL A 238 36.90 29.21 -10.56
CA VAL A 238 36.78 28.93 -9.12
C VAL A 238 35.53 29.58 -8.53
N VAL A 239 35.22 30.84 -8.93
CA VAL A 239 34.00 31.53 -8.50
C VAL A 239 32.76 30.78 -8.95
N GLU A 240 32.67 30.38 -10.22
CA GLU A 240 31.53 29.60 -10.74
C GLU A 240 31.39 28.24 -10.05
N ALA A 241 32.49 27.55 -9.80
CA ALA A 241 32.49 26.25 -9.11
C ALA A 241 31.99 26.40 -7.65
N ALA A 242 32.42 27.42 -6.94
CA ALA A 242 32.01 27.72 -5.56
C ALA A 242 30.51 28.05 -5.49
N GLN A 243 30.03 28.93 -6.38
CA GLN A 243 28.60 29.27 -6.46
C GLN A 243 27.74 28.05 -6.79
N ARG A 244 28.19 27.21 -7.68
CA ARG A 244 27.47 25.97 -8.06
C ARG A 244 27.38 24.98 -6.89
N MET A 245 28.49 24.76 -6.16
CA MET A 245 28.47 23.91 -4.97
C MET A 245 27.51 24.45 -3.92
N GLN A 246 27.51 25.76 -3.70
CA GLN A 246 26.57 26.41 -2.77
C GLN A 246 25.12 26.15 -3.17
N GLN A 247 24.80 26.30 -4.46
CA GLN A 247 23.44 26.04 -4.95
C GLN A 247 23.06 24.55 -4.82
N MET A 248 23.98 23.61 -5.13
CA MET A 248 23.73 22.18 -4.94
C MET A 248 23.42 21.82 -3.49
N ILE A 249 24.14 22.41 -2.53
CA ILE A 249 23.89 22.17 -1.11
C ILE A 249 22.52 22.75 -0.69
N LEU A 250 22.17 23.95 -1.17
CA LEU A 250 20.84 24.54 -0.90
C LEU A 250 19.71 23.68 -1.47
N ASP A 251 19.85 23.22 -2.71
CA ASP A 251 18.86 22.37 -3.37
C ASP A 251 18.74 21.01 -2.67
N LEU A 252 19.85 20.42 -2.19
CA LEU A 252 19.85 19.16 -1.44
C LEU A 252 19.16 19.32 -0.08
N LEU A 253 19.40 20.45 0.62
CA LEU A 253 18.68 20.79 1.85
C LEU A 253 17.18 20.95 1.60
N GLU A 254 16.80 21.62 0.51
CA GLU A 254 15.41 21.77 0.12
C GLU A 254 14.76 20.42 -0.16
N TYR A 255 15.42 19.56 -0.95
CA TYR A 255 14.97 18.19 -1.22
C TYR A 255 14.74 17.39 0.08
N SER A 256 15.66 17.47 1.03
CA SER A 256 15.53 16.82 2.34
C SER A 256 14.34 17.34 3.15
N ARG A 257 14.08 18.65 3.10
CA ARG A 257 13.03 19.32 3.89
C ARG A 257 11.61 19.10 3.37
N VAL A 258 11.41 18.74 2.11
CA VAL A 258 10.07 18.57 1.52
C VAL A 258 9.18 17.66 2.37
N MET A 259 9.73 16.58 2.92
CA MET A 259 8.97 15.60 3.72
C MET A 259 8.90 15.93 5.22
N THR A 260 9.89 16.65 5.76
CA THR A 260 10.05 16.84 7.20
C THR A 260 9.46 18.17 7.72
N THR A 261 9.56 19.24 6.92
CA THR A 261 9.16 20.60 7.33
C THR A 261 8.06 21.18 6.45
N GLY A 262 7.41 20.36 5.62
CA GLY A 262 6.28 20.82 4.81
C GLY A 262 5.13 21.34 5.68
N GLY A 263 4.46 22.39 5.21
CA GLY A 263 3.33 23.01 5.89
C GLY A 263 2.11 22.10 6.00
N ILE A 264 1.10 22.58 6.71
CA ILE A 264 -0.19 21.89 6.84
C ILE A 264 -0.94 22.00 5.51
N PHE A 265 -1.49 20.88 5.03
CA PHE A 265 -2.37 20.88 3.87
C PHE A 265 -3.64 21.66 4.18
N LYS A 266 -3.97 22.60 3.33
CA LYS A 266 -5.17 23.45 3.43
C LYS A 266 -5.73 23.68 2.03
N LYS A 267 -6.98 24.10 1.96
CA LYS A 267 -7.57 24.54 0.69
C LYS A 267 -6.84 25.79 0.22
N ILE A 268 -6.20 25.72 -0.94
CA ILE A 268 -5.45 26.80 -1.57
C ILE A 268 -5.98 27.07 -2.98
N ASN A 269 -5.93 28.32 -3.39
CA ASN A 269 -6.15 28.68 -4.79
C ASN A 269 -4.82 28.50 -5.55
N THR A 270 -4.78 27.57 -6.52
CA THR A 270 -3.55 27.31 -7.27
C THR A 270 -3.10 28.47 -8.13
N SER A 271 -3.99 29.40 -8.49
CA SER A 271 -3.60 30.66 -9.17
C SER A 271 -2.74 31.56 -8.29
N GLU A 272 -2.96 31.59 -6.96
CA GLU A 272 -2.09 32.32 -6.03
C GLU A 272 -0.71 31.69 -5.91
N ALA A 273 -0.64 30.36 -5.89
CA ALA A 273 0.63 29.64 -5.90
C ALA A 273 1.41 29.90 -7.20
N LEU A 274 0.73 29.91 -8.36
CA LEU A 274 1.32 30.29 -9.63
C LEU A 274 1.81 31.74 -9.61
N ASN A 275 1.01 32.69 -9.16
CA ASN A 275 1.41 34.10 -9.08
C ASN A 275 2.63 34.31 -8.19
N THR A 276 2.74 33.58 -7.10
CA THR A 276 3.93 33.57 -6.24
C THR A 276 5.17 33.09 -7.00
N ALA A 277 5.06 32.01 -7.77
CA ALA A 277 6.15 31.50 -8.61
C ALA A 277 6.56 32.51 -9.68
N LEU A 278 5.59 33.14 -10.36
CA LEU A 278 5.83 34.17 -11.37
C LEU A 278 6.52 35.41 -10.78
N PHE A 279 6.14 35.80 -9.57
CA PHE A 279 6.82 36.92 -8.85
C PHE A 279 8.30 36.64 -8.63
N TYR A 280 8.67 35.43 -8.20
CA TYR A 280 10.07 35.05 -8.03
C TYR A 280 10.86 34.97 -9.35
N LEU A 281 10.18 34.65 -10.46
CA LEU A 281 10.81 34.54 -11.78
C LEU A 281 10.73 35.82 -12.63
N LYS A 282 10.21 36.93 -12.06
CA LYS A 282 9.94 38.16 -12.80
C LYS A 282 11.15 38.65 -13.62
N GLY A 283 12.33 38.67 -13.01
CA GLY A 283 13.56 39.13 -13.70
C GLY A 283 13.88 38.27 -14.92
N ALA A 284 13.85 36.94 -14.79
CA ALA A 284 14.12 36.02 -15.90
C ALA A 284 13.04 36.09 -16.99
N ILE A 285 11.77 36.29 -16.61
CA ILE A 285 10.65 36.48 -17.54
C ILE A 285 10.84 37.73 -18.40
N GLU A 286 11.20 38.85 -17.79
CA GLU A 286 11.42 40.12 -18.47
C GLU A 286 12.68 40.08 -19.37
N GLU A 287 13.80 39.53 -18.86
CA GLU A 287 15.06 39.39 -19.61
C GLU A 287 14.91 38.53 -20.85
N CYS A 288 14.15 37.44 -20.77
CA CYS A 288 13.97 36.50 -21.87
C CYS A 288 12.70 36.75 -22.73
N ASN A 289 11.95 37.82 -22.47
CA ASN A 289 10.69 38.13 -23.17
C ASN A 289 9.71 36.96 -23.20
N VAL A 290 9.53 36.29 -22.05
CA VAL A 290 8.70 35.05 -21.95
C VAL A 290 7.22 35.39 -22.04
N LYS A 291 6.49 34.67 -22.90
CA LYS A 291 5.03 34.77 -22.97
C LYS A 291 4.41 33.65 -22.12
N ILE A 292 3.80 33.99 -20.99
CA ILE A 292 3.13 33.03 -20.11
C ILE A 292 1.62 33.23 -20.20
N THR A 293 0.90 32.12 -20.38
CA THR A 293 -0.56 32.07 -20.39
C THR A 293 -1.03 30.93 -19.47
N HIS A 294 -2.18 31.07 -18.87
CA HIS A 294 -2.78 30.00 -18.08
C HIS A 294 -4.31 30.00 -18.18
N ASP A 295 -4.90 28.83 -18.01
CA ASP A 295 -6.33 28.64 -17.86
C ASP A 295 -6.79 28.95 -16.43
N THR A 296 -8.08 28.82 -16.16
CA THR A 296 -8.62 28.89 -14.80
C THR A 296 -8.13 27.67 -14.01
N LEU A 297 -7.40 27.91 -12.93
CA LEU A 297 -6.85 26.86 -12.09
C LEU A 297 -7.77 26.57 -10.87
N PRO A 298 -7.88 25.29 -10.42
CA PRO A 298 -8.79 24.88 -9.36
C PRO A 298 -8.26 25.27 -7.97
N THR A 299 -9.17 25.18 -6.98
CA THR A 299 -8.82 25.13 -5.56
C THR A 299 -8.56 23.69 -5.16
N ILE A 300 -7.41 23.43 -4.54
CA ILE A 300 -6.97 22.09 -4.13
C ILE A 300 -6.59 22.07 -2.64
N THR A 301 -6.51 20.87 -2.05
CA THR A 301 -5.98 20.69 -0.69
C THR A 301 -4.48 20.40 -0.78
N ALA A 302 -3.64 21.39 -0.45
CA ALA A 302 -2.19 21.29 -0.64
C ALA A 302 -1.40 22.23 0.28
N ASP A 303 -0.08 22.10 0.25
CA ASP A 303 0.87 23.08 0.80
C ASP A 303 1.17 24.15 -0.25
N GLN A 304 0.70 25.40 -0.03
CA GLN A 304 0.83 26.50 -0.97
C GLN A 304 2.28 26.78 -1.38
N ASN A 305 3.22 26.74 -0.43
CA ASN A 305 4.63 27.02 -0.71
C ASN A 305 5.24 25.93 -1.59
N GLN A 306 4.89 24.68 -1.33
CA GLN A 306 5.37 23.54 -2.14
C GLN A 306 4.80 23.56 -3.56
N ILE A 307 3.51 23.85 -3.74
CA ILE A 307 2.92 23.98 -5.08
C ILE A 307 3.50 25.18 -5.83
N SER A 308 3.73 26.31 -5.16
CA SER A 308 4.45 27.44 -5.75
C SER A 308 5.85 27.04 -6.23
N LYS A 309 6.56 26.21 -5.46
CA LYS A 309 7.89 25.71 -5.83
C LYS A 309 7.83 24.75 -7.04
N VAL A 310 6.78 23.91 -7.16
CA VAL A 310 6.55 23.10 -8.35
C VAL A 310 6.47 23.97 -9.60
N PHE A 311 5.60 25.00 -9.58
CA PHE A 311 5.49 25.93 -10.70
C PHE A 311 6.81 26.66 -10.97
N GLN A 312 7.50 27.14 -9.93
CA GLN A 312 8.78 27.82 -10.07
C GLN A 312 9.82 26.93 -10.79
N ASN A 313 9.96 25.66 -10.39
CA ASN A 313 10.91 24.74 -11.01
C ASN A 313 10.55 24.45 -12.46
N LEU A 314 9.28 24.17 -12.77
CA LEU A 314 8.85 23.84 -14.11
C LEU A 314 8.97 25.04 -15.07
N ILE A 315 8.52 26.23 -14.63
CA ILE A 315 8.63 27.47 -15.42
C ILE A 315 10.09 27.87 -15.62
N SER A 316 10.91 27.78 -14.58
CA SER A 316 12.36 28.07 -14.67
C SER A 316 13.04 27.14 -15.67
N ASN A 317 12.69 25.83 -15.70
CA ASN A 317 13.21 24.90 -16.70
C ASN A 317 12.74 25.27 -18.13
N ALA A 318 11.49 25.64 -18.31
CA ALA A 318 10.96 26.07 -19.60
C ALA A 318 11.67 27.32 -20.13
N ILE A 319 12.01 28.29 -19.26
CA ILE A 319 12.79 29.48 -19.62
C ILE A 319 14.22 29.10 -19.98
N LYS A 320 14.83 28.23 -19.20
CA LYS A 320 16.22 27.80 -19.36
C LYS A 320 16.46 27.03 -20.66
N PHE A 321 15.59 26.06 -20.97
CA PHE A 321 15.72 25.19 -22.12
C PHE A 321 14.98 25.72 -23.37
N ARG A 322 14.88 27.05 -23.49
CA ARG A 322 14.29 27.72 -24.66
C ARG A 322 15.13 27.56 -25.92
N LYS A 323 14.50 27.68 -27.06
CA LYS A 323 15.21 27.81 -28.34
C LYS A 323 15.85 29.19 -28.47
N PRO A 324 17.05 29.29 -29.08
CA PRO A 324 17.72 30.60 -29.27
C PRO A 324 16.92 31.59 -30.12
N ASP A 325 16.24 31.09 -31.12
CA ASP A 325 15.62 31.90 -32.20
C ASP A 325 14.14 32.18 -31.97
N GLU A 326 13.52 31.64 -30.91
CA GLU A 326 12.11 31.84 -30.62
C GLU A 326 11.88 32.34 -29.18
N PRO A 327 10.99 33.35 -28.99
CA PRO A 327 10.57 33.73 -27.66
C PRO A 327 9.94 32.54 -26.91
N PRO A 328 10.31 32.27 -25.67
CA PRO A 328 9.71 31.17 -24.91
C PRO A 328 8.23 31.45 -24.66
N LYS A 329 7.41 30.43 -24.95
CA LYS A 329 5.97 30.42 -24.70
C LYS A 329 5.67 29.32 -23.72
N ILE A 330 5.03 29.68 -22.60
CA ILE A 330 4.67 28.73 -21.55
C ILE A 330 3.16 28.79 -21.34
N HIS A 331 2.51 27.64 -21.36
CA HIS A 331 1.08 27.54 -21.09
C HIS A 331 0.82 26.60 -19.91
N ILE A 332 0.07 27.05 -18.93
CA ILE A 332 -0.31 26.29 -17.74
C ILE A 332 -1.80 25.97 -17.82
N SER A 333 -2.17 24.70 -17.72
CA SER A 333 -3.56 24.28 -17.71
C SER A 333 -3.86 23.30 -16.60
N SER A 334 -5.15 23.05 -16.35
CA SER A 334 -5.58 22.01 -15.43
C SER A 334 -6.86 21.36 -15.93
N LYS A 335 -6.98 20.04 -15.73
CA LYS A 335 -8.17 19.25 -16.06
C LYS A 335 -8.56 18.41 -14.86
N LYS A 336 -9.86 18.36 -14.57
CA LYS A 336 -10.40 17.46 -13.55
C LYS A 336 -10.56 16.05 -14.15
N ASP A 337 -9.97 15.05 -13.52
CA ASP A 337 -10.19 13.64 -13.81
C ASP A 337 -11.10 13.04 -12.73
N GLU A 338 -12.37 12.85 -13.10
CA GLU A 338 -13.38 12.32 -12.16
C GLU A 338 -13.25 10.81 -11.93
N GLU A 339 -12.68 10.07 -12.89
CA GLU A 339 -12.49 8.63 -12.76
C GLU A 339 -11.43 8.31 -11.70
N LYS A 340 -10.35 9.11 -11.68
CA LYS A 340 -9.24 8.94 -10.74
C LYS A 340 -9.34 9.80 -9.49
N ASN A 341 -10.36 10.68 -9.39
CA ASN A 341 -10.51 11.64 -8.30
C ASN A 341 -9.28 12.56 -8.11
N GLU A 342 -8.75 13.10 -9.20
CA GLU A 342 -7.58 13.98 -9.18
C GLU A 342 -7.69 15.13 -10.17
N TYR A 343 -6.94 16.21 -9.90
CA TYR A 343 -6.68 17.27 -10.89
C TYR A 343 -5.36 16.98 -11.59
N VAL A 344 -5.35 16.98 -12.91
CA VAL A 344 -4.16 16.90 -13.75
C VAL A 344 -3.77 18.31 -14.18
N PHE A 345 -2.59 18.76 -13.76
CA PHE A 345 -2.00 20.03 -14.18
C PHE A 345 -0.99 19.78 -15.29
N SER A 346 -0.86 20.73 -16.20
CA SER A 346 0.18 20.70 -17.23
C SER A 346 0.92 22.05 -17.34
N VAL A 347 2.21 21.96 -17.63
CA VAL A 347 3.07 23.10 -17.94
C VAL A 347 3.75 22.78 -19.27
N ALA A 348 3.29 23.41 -20.36
CA ALA A 348 3.75 23.19 -21.73
C ALA A 348 4.69 24.32 -22.15
N ASP A 349 5.81 23.98 -22.79
CA ASP A 349 6.78 24.92 -23.35
C ASP A 349 7.06 24.64 -24.84
N ASN A 350 7.56 25.64 -25.56
CA ASN A 350 8.02 25.52 -26.94
C ASN A 350 9.56 25.40 -27.04
N GLY A 351 10.22 24.89 -26.01
CA GLY A 351 11.66 24.79 -25.91
C GLY A 351 12.30 23.76 -26.84
N ILE A 352 13.55 23.39 -26.53
CA ILE A 352 14.32 22.42 -27.34
C ILE A 352 13.74 20.99 -27.30
N GLY A 353 12.90 20.66 -26.30
CA GLY A 353 12.41 19.31 -26.08
C GLY A 353 13.52 18.34 -25.67
N MET A 354 13.13 17.06 -25.53
CA MET A 354 14.07 15.98 -25.20
C MET A 354 13.65 14.66 -25.82
N ASP A 355 14.58 13.73 -25.93
CA ASP A 355 14.28 12.36 -26.37
C ASP A 355 13.43 11.65 -25.28
N PRO A 356 12.30 11.02 -25.65
CA PRO A 356 11.40 10.32 -24.73
C PRO A 356 12.08 9.25 -23.85
N GLN A 357 13.19 8.66 -24.28
CA GLN A 357 13.93 7.67 -23.49
C GLN A 357 14.46 8.22 -22.15
N TYR A 358 14.55 9.55 -22.00
CA TYR A 358 15.02 10.22 -20.79
C TYR A 358 13.88 10.65 -19.84
N ALA A 359 12.62 10.49 -20.23
CA ALA A 359 11.46 11.00 -19.50
C ALA A 359 11.39 10.58 -18.02
N GLU A 360 11.79 9.35 -17.71
CA GLU A 360 11.89 8.85 -16.32
C GLU A 360 13.15 9.35 -15.61
N ARG A 361 14.27 9.45 -16.32
CA ARG A 361 15.58 9.73 -15.74
C ARG A 361 15.74 11.17 -15.26
N ILE A 362 15.06 12.14 -15.89
CA ILE A 362 15.17 13.55 -15.52
C ILE A 362 14.66 13.89 -14.12
N PHE A 363 13.83 13.02 -13.52
CA PHE A 363 13.36 13.17 -12.15
C PHE A 363 14.29 12.56 -11.10
N THR A 364 15.39 11.92 -11.53
CA THR A 364 16.40 11.37 -10.63
C THR A 364 17.33 12.48 -10.16
N ILE A 365 17.70 12.47 -8.87
CA ILE A 365 18.58 13.48 -8.28
C ILE A 365 19.96 13.52 -8.98
N PHE A 366 20.50 14.69 -9.25
CA PHE A 366 21.75 14.97 -9.98
C PHE A 366 21.75 14.53 -11.46
N GLN A 367 20.64 14.11 -12.02
CA GLN A 367 20.57 13.78 -13.46
C GLN A 367 20.45 15.04 -14.32
N ARG A 368 21.22 15.05 -15.40
CA ARG A 368 21.24 16.12 -16.40
C ARG A 368 21.36 15.51 -17.77
N LEU A 369 20.71 16.12 -18.78
CA LEU A 369 20.78 15.70 -20.18
C LEU A 369 21.78 16.51 -21.00
N HIS A 370 22.11 17.73 -20.54
CA HIS A 370 23.02 18.65 -21.19
C HIS A 370 24.24 18.93 -20.34
N THR A 371 25.33 19.35 -20.98
CA THR A 371 26.56 19.75 -20.28
C THR A 371 26.39 21.02 -19.46
N LEU A 372 27.37 21.33 -18.61
CA LEU A 372 27.35 22.55 -17.79
C LEU A 372 27.54 23.82 -18.63
N GLU A 373 28.30 23.70 -19.71
CA GLU A 373 28.60 24.77 -20.64
C GLU A 373 27.36 25.19 -21.46
N GLU A 374 26.49 24.23 -21.79
CA GLU A 374 25.25 24.48 -22.53
C GLU A 374 24.16 25.08 -21.63
N TYR A 375 23.93 24.50 -20.44
CA TYR A 375 22.86 24.94 -19.56
C TYR A 375 23.24 24.83 -18.07
N LYS A 376 23.27 25.97 -17.37
CA LYS A 376 23.56 26.06 -15.92
C LYS A 376 22.48 25.37 -15.08
N GLY A 377 22.86 24.66 -14.02
CA GLY A 377 21.91 24.07 -13.04
C GLY A 377 22.47 22.85 -12.30
N THR A 378 21.81 22.50 -11.20
CA THR A 378 22.24 21.46 -10.25
C THR A 378 21.74 20.04 -10.58
N GLY A 379 20.66 19.92 -11.37
CA GLY A 379 20.02 18.64 -11.64
C GLY A 379 19.11 18.13 -10.48
N ILE A 380 18.76 19.02 -9.53
CA ILE A 380 17.92 18.66 -8.36
C ILE A 380 16.48 19.17 -8.52
N GLY A 381 16.24 20.23 -9.28
CA GLY A 381 14.93 20.90 -9.36
C GLY A 381 13.77 19.97 -9.71
N LEU A 382 13.91 19.08 -10.72
CA LEU A 382 12.86 18.14 -11.09
C LEU A 382 12.67 17.01 -10.06
N SER A 383 13.72 16.60 -9.36
CA SER A 383 13.59 15.64 -8.26
C SER A 383 12.85 16.25 -7.05
N ILE A 384 13.01 17.56 -6.81
CA ILE A 384 12.21 18.32 -5.83
C ILE A 384 10.73 18.32 -6.25
N VAL A 385 10.44 18.58 -7.54
CA VAL A 385 9.07 18.51 -8.07
C VAL A 385 8.46 17.14 -7.79
N ARG A 386 9.13 16.07 -8.19
CA ARG A 386 8.67 14.69 -7.94
C ARG A 386 8.40 14.45 -6.46
N ARG A 387 9.31 14.83 -5.58
CA ARG A 387 9.19 14.67 -4.13
C ARG A 387 8.01 15.42 -3.53
N ILE A 388 7.76 16.66 -4.00
CA ILE A 388 6.59 17.46 -3.59
C ILE A 388 5.30 16.78 -4.03
N ILE A 389 5.20 16.35 -5.27
CA ILE A 389 4.00 15.73 -5.81
C ILE A 389 3.72 14.38 -5.13
N GLU A 390 4.74 13.54 -4.89
CA GLU A 390 4.62 12.30 -4.12
C GLU A 390 4.11 12.57 -2.69
N ARG A 391 4.56 13.64 -2.02
CA ARG A 391 4.04 14.05 -0.71
C ARG A 391 2.54 14.40 -0.75
N HIS A 392 2.07 14.93 -1.88
CA HIS A 392 0.65 15.22 -2.12
C HIS A 392 -0.13 14.03 -2.68
N CYS A 393 0.43 12.82 -2.63
CA CYS A 393 -0.17 11.58 -3.16
C CYS A 393 -0.48 11.64 -4.67
N GLY A 394 0.22 12.49 -5.41
CA GLY A 394 0.09 12.62 -6.86
C GLY A 394 1.24 11.98 -7.63
N HIS A 395 1.20 12.11 -8.94
CA HIS A 395 2.19 11.60 -9.90
C HIS A 395 2.70 12.73 -10.79
N VAL A 396 3.96 12.61 -11.28
CA VAL A 396 4.57 13.55 -12.23
C VAL A 396 5.16 12.79 -13.40
N TRP A 397 4.96 13.32 -14.63
CA TRP A 397 5.55 12.78 -15.84
C TRP A 397 5.76 13.90 -16.88
N VAL A 398 6.38 13.57 -18.00
CA VAL A 398 6.64 14.49 -19.10
C VAL A 398 6.34 13.83 -20.44
N GLU A 399 5.80 14.61 -21.35
CA GLU A 399 5.71 14.31 -22.77
C GLU A 399 6.57 15.31 -23.53
N SER A 400 7.51 14.84 -24.33
CA SER A 400 8.45 15.72 -25.02
C SER A 400 8.89 15.11 -26.34
N GLU A 401 9.16 15.98 -27.31
CA GLU A 401 9.75 15.63 -28.59
C GLU A 401 10.84 16.64 -28.92
N LEU A 402 11.99 16.13 -29.37
CA LEU A 402 13.13 16.97 -29.70
C LEU A 402 12.77 18.02 -30.75
N GLY A 403 13.06 19.28 -30.48
CA GLY A 403 12.75 20.42 -31.36
C GLY A 403 11.30 20.92 -31.27
N LYS A 404 10.39 20.28 -30.56
CA LYS A 404 8.99 20.73 -30.43
C LYS A 404 8.63 21.33 -29.06
N GLY A 405 9.40 21.00 -28.03
CA GLY A 405 9.17 21.46 -26.68
C GLY A 405 8.79 20.31 -25.74
N SER A 406 8.38 20.63 -24.51
CA SER A 406 8.00 19.67 -23.49
C SER A 406 6.69 20.06 -22.82
N THR A 407 5.94 19.07 -22.37
CA THR A 407 4.80 19.27 -21.46
C THR A 407 5.00 18.41 -20.22
N PHE A 408 5.19 19.08 -19.10
CA PHE A 408 5.26 18.44 -17.79
C PHE A 408 3.87 18.36 -17.19
N TYR A 409 3.52 17.18 -16.71
CA TYR A 409 2.24 16.92 -16.06
C TYR A 409 2.46 16.55 -14.61
N PHE A 410 1.53 16.96 -13.74
CA PHE A 410 1.45 16.44 -12.38
C PHE A 410 0.02 16.36 -11.89
N THR A 411 -0.25 15.45 -10.95
CA THR A 411 -1.60 15.26 -10.39
C THR A 411 -1.65 15.62 -8.92
N ILE A 412 -2.81 16.08 -8.46
CA ILE A 412 -3.14 16.28 -7.04
C ILE A 412 -4.55 15.71 -6.80
N PRO A 413 -4.73 14.73 -5.88
CA PRO A 413 -6.03 14.22 -5.47
C PRO A 413 -6.91 15.30 -4.85
N PHE A 414 -8.26 15.18 -4.97
CA PHE A 414 -9.24 16.11 -4.40
C PHE A 414 -10.19 15.52 -3.38
#